data_c9a79a44d90dbb7a66286c8701a5e3ec
#
_entry.id   c9a79a44d90dbb7a66286c8701a5e3ec
#
_cell.length_a   1.000
_cell.length_b   1.000
_cell.length_c   1.000
_cell.angle_alpha   90.00
_cell.angle_beta   90.00
_cell.angle_gamma   90.00
#
_symmetry.space_group_name_H-M   'P 1'
#
loop_
_entity.id
_entity.type
_entity.pdbx_description
1 polymer ?
#
loop_
_entity_poly.entity_id
_entity_poly.type
_entity_poly.pdbx_seq_one_letter_code
_entity_poly.pdbx_strand_id
1 'polypeptide(L)'
;EITTAVKSIARRVAAGELSVEDICEQTVSQSLYTAAIPDPDFIIRTSGECRLSNFLLWQASYAEMYFPEVMWPDFKQNEFDKALEVYAGRERRYGKL
;
A
#
# COMPACT_ATOMS: atom_id res chain seq x y z
N GLU A 1 8.41 -7.01 -5.64
CA GLU A 1 8.03 -7.36 -4.26
C GLU A 1 6.95 -8.45 -4.22
N ILE A 2 5.86 -8.26 -4.94
CA ILE A 2 4.77 -9.26 -4.98
C ILE A 2 5.27 -10.58 -5.55
N THR A 3 6.05 -10.54 -6.63
CA THR A 3 6.63 -11.75 -7.23
C THR A 3 7.51 -12.51 -6.23
N THR A 4 8.31 -11.80 -5.44
CA THR A 4 9.15 -12.40 -4.42
C THR A 4 8.30 -13.06 -3.33
N ALA A 5 7.21 -12.42 -2.93
CA ALA A 5 6.28 -12.97 -1.95
C ALA A 5 5.61 -14.25 -2.48
N VAL A 6 5.19 -14.25 -3.74
CA VAL A 6 4.57 -15.43 -4.38
C VAL A 6 5.56 -16.59 -4.40
N LYS A 7 6.82 -16.34 -4.77
CA LYS A 7 7.86 -17.38 -4.77
C LYS A 7 8.11 -17.95 -3.39
N SER A 8 8.14 -17.09 -2.37
CA SER A 8 8.30 -17.50 -0.98
C SER A 8 7.17 -18.43 -0.54
N ILE A 9 5.93 -18.05 -0.83
CA ILE A 9 4.74 -18.85 -0.50
C ILE A 9 4.81 -20.21 -1.21
N ALA A 10 5.15 -20.22 -2.51
CA ALA A 10 5.24 -21.44 -3.29
C ALA A 10 6.29 -22.40 -2.70
N ARG A 11 7.44 -21.88 -2.25
CA ARG A 11 8.48 -22.70 -1.62
C ARG A 11 7.99 -23.31 -0.30
N ARG A 12 7.25 -22.56 0.49
CA ARG A 12 6.69 -23.07 1.75
C ARG A 12 5.68 -24.18 1.50
N VAL A 13 4.86 -24.04 0.47
CA VAL A 13 3.92 -25.11 0.07
C VAL A 13 4.68 -26.34 -0.38
N ALA A 14 5.71 -26.18 -1.22
CA ALA A 14 6.52 -27.29 -1.70
C ALA A 14 7.26 -28.01 -0.56
N ALA A 15 7.65 -27.26 0.48
CA ALA A 15 8.34 -27.81 1.65
C ALA A 15 7.40 -28.45 2.68
N GLY A 16 6.09 -28.41 2.45
CA GLY A 16 5.10 -28.95 3.39
C GLY A 16 4.82 -28.07 4.60
N GLU A 17 5.33 -26.84 4.60
CA GLU A 17 5.15 -25.91 5.74
C GLU A 17 3.81 -25.17 5.68
N LEU A 18 3.17 -25.15 4.52
CA LEU A 18 1.92 -24.42 4.30
C LEU A 18 1.05 -25.20 3.33
N SER A 19 -0.23 -25.34 3.65
CA SER A 19 -1.22 -25.93 2.74
C SER A 19 -1.77 -24.87 1.81
N VAL A 20 -2.02 -25.25 0.56
CA VAL A 20 -2.63 -24.35 -0.44
C VAL A 20 -3.95 -23.79 0.08
N GLU A 21 -4.75 -24.59 0.77
CA GLU A 21 -6.05 -24.19 1.31
C GLU A 21 -5.95 -23.12 2.41
N ASP A 22 -4.78 -23.01 3.04
CA ASP A 22 -4.56 -22.03 4.11
C ASP A 22 -4.02 -20.69 3.59
N ILE A 23 -3.78 -20.56 2.29
CA ILE A 23 -3.32 -19.31 1.69
C ILE A 23 -4.49 -18.30 1.69
N CYS A 24 -4.26 -17.13 2.28
CA CYS A 24 -5.23 -16.05 2.36
C CYS A 24 -4.52 -14.71 2.20
N GLU A 25 -5.28 -13.62 2.25
CA GLU A 25 -4.71 -12.27 2.10
C GLU A 25 -3.62 -12.01 3.14
N GLN A 26 -3.80 -12.49 4.38
CA GLN A 26 -2.81 -12.31 5.43
C GLN A 26 -1.50 -13.05 5.10
N THR A 27 -1.60 -14.23 4.48
CA THR A 27 -0.40 -14.97 4.04
C THR A 27 0.44 -14.13 3.09
N VAL A 28 -0.22 -13.44 2.14
CA VAL A 28 0.45 -12.56 1.19
C VAL A 28 1.07 -11.37 1.92
N SER A 29 0.30 -10.70 2.76
CA SER A 29 0.78 -9.53 3.52
C SER A 29 2.00 -9.86 4.38
N GLN A 30 2.02 -11.02 5.02
CA GLN A 30 3.13 -11.46 5.86
C GLN A 30 4.36 -11.85 5.06
N SER A 31 4.24 -12.06 3.77
CA SER A 31 5.35 -12.43 2.89
C SER A 31 5.95 -11.22 2.16
N LEU A 32 5.38 -10.04 2.32
CA LEU A 32 5.87 -8.80 1.74
C LEU A 32 6.95 -8.17 2.63
N TYR A 33 7.72 -7.24 2.04
CA TYR A 33 8.78 -6.53 2.78
C TYR A 33 8.23 -5.71 3.95
N THR A 34 6.95 -5.34 3.89
CA THR A 34 6.28 -4.54 4.93
C THR A 34 5.54 -5.41 5.95
N ALA A 35 5.90 -6.69 6.08
CA ALA A 35 5.17 -7.65 6.91
C ALA A 35 4.96 -7.20 8.37
N ALA A 36 5.93 -6.47 8.93
CA ALA A 36 5.88 -5.99 10.31
C ALA A 36 5.29 -4.59 10.45
N ILE A 37 4.83 -4.00 9.34
CA ILE A 37 4.33 -2.62 9.31
C ILE A 37 2.87 -2.67 8.85
N PRO A 38 1.95 -1.92 9.50
CA PRO A 38 0.56 -1.85 9.02
C PRO A 38 0.49 -1.23 7.64
N ASP A 39 -0.54 -1.58 6.87
CA ASP A 39 -0.77 -0.98 5.57
C ASP A 39 -1.00 0.53 5.70
N PRO A 40 -0.60 1.32 4.69
CA PRO A 40 -0.78 2.77 4.77
C PRO A 40 -2.26 3.14 4.71
N ASP A 41 -2.61 4.18 5.43
CA ASP A 41 -3.95 4.77 5.38
C ASP A 41 -4.03 5.87 4.33
N PHE A 42 -2.91 6.49 4.00
CA PHE A 42 -2.86 7.65 3.14
C PHE A 42 -1.55 7.67 2.36
N ILE A 43 -1.65 7.84 1.05
CA ILE A 43 -0.48 7.92 0.17
C ILE A 43 -0.50 9.28 -0.52
N ILE A 44 0.62 9.99 -0.42
CA ILE A 44 0.83 11.27 -1.10
C ILE A 44 1.83 11.05 -2.22
N ARG A 45 1.43 11.33 -3.44
CA ARG A 45 2.34 11.31 -4.58
C ARG A 45 2.41 12.71 -5.18
N THR A 46 3.56 13.33 -5.09
CA THR A 46 3.78 14.68 -5.58
C THR A 46 3.91 14.72 -7.12
N SER A 47 4.03 15.91 -7.69
CA SER A 47 4.22 16.16 -9.12
C SER A 47 2.97 15.89 -9.97
N GLY A 48 1.77 15.80 -9.37
CA GLY A 48 0.53 15.61 -10.11
C GLY A 48 0.35 14.25 -10.77
N GLU A 49 1.25 13.32 -10.52
CA GLU A 49 1.15 11.97 -11.08
C GLU A 49 0.03 11.19 -10.39
N CYS A 50 -0.94 10.73 -11.15
CA CYS A 50 -2.16 10.09 -10.63
C CYS A 50 -2.12 8.57 -10.79
N ARG A 51 -0.97 7.95 -10.54
CA ARG A 51 -0.76 6.51 -10.66
C ARG A 51 0.20 6.02 -9.59
N LEU A 52 0.09 4.75 -9.24
CA LEU A 52 1.00 4.13 -8.26
C LEU A 52 2.33 3.70 -8.90
N SER A 53 2.32 3.32 -10.16
CA SER A 53 3.51 2.80 -10.87
C SER A 53 4.19 1.69 -10.09
N ASN A 54 3.40 0.73 -9.58
CA ASN A 54 3.86 -0.44 -8.82
C ASN A 54 4.45 -0.11 -7.43
N PHE A 55 4.23 1.12 -6.92
CA PHE A 55 4.66 1.48 -5.56
C PHE A 55 3.61 1.04 -4.55
N LEU A 56 4.00 0.15 -3.62
CA LEU A 56 3.13 -0.38 -2.58
C LEU A 56 1.76 -0.84 -3.12
N LEU A 57 1.77 -1.51 -4.27
CA LEU A 57 0.54 -1.86 -4.99
C LEU A 57 -0.44 -2.66 -4.12
N TRP A 58 0.04 -3.68 -3.43
CA TRP A 58 -0.77 -4.50 -2.53
C TRP A 58 -1.20 -3.72 -1.30
N GLN A 59 -0.22 -3.08 -0.64
CA GLN A 59 -0.43 -2.37 0.63
C GLN A 59 -1.35 -1.17 0.48
N ALA A 60 -1.40 -0.56 -0.72
CA ALA A 60 -2.19 0.62 -0.99
C ALA A 60 -3.65 0.33 -1.36
N SER A 61 -4.08 -0.94 -1.36
CA SER A 61 -5.40 -1.35 -1.88
C SER A 61 -6.56 -0.57 -1.29
N TYR A 62 -6.49 -0.20 -0.02
CA TYR A 62 -7.55 0.53 0.68
C TYR A 62 -7.09 1.90 1.18
N ALA A 63 -5.90 2.35 0.77
CA ALA A 63 -5.39 3.64 1.19
C ALA A 63 -6.09 4.79 0.45
N GLU A 64 -6.28 5.90 1.13
CA GLU A 64 -6.67 7.14 0.48
C GLU A 64 -5.45 7.74 -0.21
N MET A 65 -5.66 8.40 -1.35
CA MET A 65 -4.58 8.95 -2.14
C MET A 65 -4.73 10.43 -2.38
N TYR A 66 -3.60 11.12 -2.47
CA TYR A 66 -3.54 12.54 -2.75
C TYR A 66 -2.40 12.82 -3.72
N PHE A 67 -2.71 13.54 -4.81
CA PHE A 67 -1.76 13.79 -5.90
C PHE A 67 -1.55 15.30 -6.08
N PRO A 68 -0.83 15.97 -5.16
CA PRO A 68 -0.56 17.40 -5.32
C PRO A 68 0.38 17.64 -6.50
N GLU A 69 0.21 18.78 -7.16
CA GLU A 69 1.03 19.14 -8.31
C GLU A 69 2.45 19.59 -7.92
N VAL A 70 2.65 19.96 -6.65
CA VAL A 70 3.93 20.44 -6.16
C VAL A 70 5.01 19.36 -6.32
N MET A 71 6.22 19.76 -6.70
CA MET A 71 7.37 18.85 -6.78
C MET A 71 7.88 18.54 -5.38
N TRP A 72 8.48 17.35 -5.20
CA TRP A 72 8.91 16.91 -3.88
C TRP A 72 9.81 17.91 -3.14
N PRO A 73 10.82 18.54 -3.77
CA PRO A 73 11.63 19.52 -3.05
C PRO A 73 10.86 20.72 -2.52
N ASP A 74 9.70 21.03 -3.10
CA ASP A 74 8.83 22.13 -2.70
C ASP A 74 7.69 21.68 -1.79
N PHE A 75 7.66 20.40 -1.42
CA PHE A 75 6.66 19.85 -0.52
C PHE A 75 7.07 20.18 0.92
N LYS A 76 6.59 21.34 1.39
CA LYS A 76 6.92 21.88 2.70
C LYS A 76 5.77 21.63 3.68
N GLN A 77 5.90 22.13 4.91
CA GLN A 77 4.93 21.92 5.97
C GLN A 77 3.50 22.35 5.56
N ASN A 78 3.38 23.49 4.88
CA ASN A 78 2.06 23.96 4.43
C ASN A 78 1.39 22.98 3.44
N GLU A 79 2.16 22.36 2.57
CA GLU A 79 1.64 21.34 1.64
C GLU A 79 1.25 20.07 2.38
N PHE A 80 2.03 19.68 3.37
CA PHE A 80 1.72 18.54 4.23
C PHE A 80 0.41 18.78 5.01
N ASP A 81 0.25 19.99 5.55
CA ASP A 81 -0.96 20.36 6.28
C ASP A 81 -2.19 20.29 5.37
N LYS A 82 -2.08 20.75 4.12
CA LYS A 82 -3.16 20.62 3.12
C LYS A 82 -3.49 19.15 2.87
N ALA A 83 -2.48 18.31 2.76
CA ALA A 83 -2.68 16.87 2.54
C ALA A 83 -3.47 16.26 3.69
N LEU A 84 -3.12 16.59 4.92
CA LEU A 84 -3.83 16.08 6.10
C LEU A 84 -5.29 16.58 6.15
N GLU A 85 -5.54 17.81 5.72
CA GLU A 85 -6.91 18.33 5.63
C GLU A 85 -7.72 17.56 4.59
N VAL A 86 -7.11 17.24 3.45
CA VAL A 86 -7.76 16.43 2.42
C VAL A 86 -8.10 15.04 2.96
N TYR A 87 -7.16 14.41 3.66
CA TYR A 87 -7.39 13.10 4.25
C TYR A 87 -8.52 13.14 5.29
N ALA A 88 -8.51 14.14 6.16
CA ALA A 88 -9.53 14.28 7.20
C ALA A 88 -10.93 14.44 6.63
N GLY A 89 -11.05 15.05 5.43
CA GLY A 89 -12.33 15.22 4.75
C GLY A 89 -12.80 14.01 3.96
N ARG A 90 -11.98 12.96 3.86
CA ARG A 90 -12.31 11.78 3.07
C ARG A 90 -13.05 10.73 3.90
N GLU A 91 -14.00 10.05 3.24
CA GLU A 91 -14.72 8.94 3.84
C GLU A 91 -14.00 7.64 3.46
N ARG A 92 -13.53 6.90 4.47
CA ARG A 92 -12.85 5.62 4.29
C ARG A 92 -13.88 4.51 4.18
N ARG A 93 -13.89 3.80 3.05
CA ARG A 93 -14.86 2.72 2.78
C ARG A 93 -14.23 1.33 2.78
N TYR A 94 -12.91 1.22 2.75
CA TYR A 94 -12.17 -0.06 2.77
C TYR A 94 -12.70 -1.06 1.74
N GLY A 95 -13.00 -0.57 0.52
CA GLY A 95 -13.52 -1.38 -0.56
C GLY A 95 -15.02 -1.61 -0.55
N LYS A 96 -15.75 -1.01 0.39
CA LYS A 96 -17.22 -1.08 0.46
C LYS A 96 -17.83 0.07 -0.33
N LEU A 97 -18.98 -0.18 -0.93
CA LEU A 97 -19.73 0.83 -1.68
C LEU A 97 -20.64 1.68 -0.77
#